data_ebce2078e437e318b762d3703883240c
#
_entry.id   ebce2078e437e318b762d3703883240c
#
_cell.length_a   1.000
_cell.length_b   1.000
_cell.length_c   1.000
_cell.angle_alpha   90.00
_cell.angle_beta   90.00
_cell.angle_gamma   90.00
#
_symmetry.space_group_name_H-M   'P 1'
#
loop_
_entity.id
_entity.type
_entity.pdbx_description
1 polymer ?
#
loop_
_entity_poly.entity_id
_entity_poly.type
_entity_poly.pdbx_seq_one_letter_code
_entity_poly.pdbx_strand_id
1 'polypeptide(L)'
;MKNLILALALTCAGGLSAQVIQGQINNCPKNWVKLAYFYGQERLLEDSLQVAKDGRIEFTKGYPPGLYTIVVDEGEYFDLIIPKDGEMEVFSTEYPEVAKNLIWEKGLENSAFTAFRNKGDQINQLVQEGQLTPENAQGVFASFEEGWLSENGMLDIANIIQARNPQPMDIDINTNFRLWTRAYWENTAVAHPGVVRSPFLQLNYSTYFDKICPQSPDTLLAVIDVLFDLKMDTLVRNYLVAKMTQRFESSKIMGMDKPFVKMVDLFYRNGVAYWESEEALGKILDKANELSWNLIGSQAPNFSFTDSKGIKGSLHDVKSPFVLVVFWDATCSHCKKTLPEVVDFYKSNKEKGLEVVAITVETELNEWRNYLKEHDLAWINGFDNDFSKQTFRHYYYIPTTPTTLLLDASKTILAKNLKTADYQQFVNEQP
;
A
#
# COMPACT_ATOMS: atom_id res chain seq x y z
N MET A 1 15.79 -2.58 -5.63
CA MET A 1 16.09 -2.27 -4.22
C MET A 1 15.53 -3.41 -3.39
N LYS A 2 16.39 -4.05 -2.60
CA LYS A 2 16.02 -5.24 -1.81
C LYS A 2 15.00 -4.86 -0.76
N ASN A 3 14.00 -5.74 -0.56
CA ASN A 3 12.97 -5.64 0.46
C ASN A 3 13.60 -5.40 1.84
N LEU A 4 13.58 -4.17 2.30
CA LEU A 4 13.91 -3.83 3.67
C LEU A 4 12.60 -3.98 4.46
N ILE A 5 12.43 -5.14 5.06
CA ILE A 5 11.33 -5.41 6.00
C ILE A 5 11.69 -4.67 7.27
N LEU A 6 10.96 -3.61 7.52
CA LEU A 6 11.06 -2.80 8.71
C LEU A 6 10.47 -3.55 9.89
N ALA A 7 11.32 -4.09 10.74
CA ALA A 7 10.90 -4.47 12.08
C ALA A 7 10.64 -3.17 12.85
N LEU A 8 9.38 -2.70 12.84
CA LEU A 8 8.94 -1.58 13.68
C LEU A 8 9.08 -2.02 15.15
N ALA A 9 10.18 -1.67 15.77
CA ALA A 9 10.29 -1.72 17.23
C ALA A 9 9.38 -0.62 17.81
N LEU A 10 8.09 -0.90 17.90
CA LEU A 10 7.11 -0.04 18.54
C LEU A 10 7.29 -0.11 20.06
N THR A 11 8.14 0.75 20.59
CA THR A 11 8.09 1.08 22.02
C THR A 11 6.84 1.92 22.29
N CYS A 12 5.70 1.27 22.51
CA CYS A 12 4.54 1.91 23.09
C CYS A 12 4.86 2.26 24.55
N ALA A 13 5.23 3.52 24.81
CA ALA A 13 5.27 4.10 26.16
C ALA A 13 3.84 4.43 26.64
N GLY A 14 2.97 3.46 26.66
CA GLY A 14 1.70 3.48 27.37
C GLY A 14 1.72 2.27 28.29
N GLY A 15 1.49 2.45 29.61
CA GLY A 15 1.54 1.38 30.60
C GLY A 15 0.68 0.20 30.22
N LEU A 16 1.24 -0.75 29.48
CA LEU A 16 0.68 -2.06 29.28
C LEU A 16 0.76 -2.74 30.67
N SER A 17 -0.40 -3.06 31.25
CA SER A 17 -0.43 -4.00 32.36
C SER A 17 0.24 -5.27 31.84
N ALA A 18 1.23 -5.78 32.56
CA ALA A 18 1.94 -6.98 32.16
C ALA A 18 0.91 -8.12 32.13
N GLN A 19 0.44 -8.48 30.95
CA GLN A 19 -0.31 -9.69 30.74
C GLN A 19 0.65 -10.84 30.98
N VAL A 20 0.40 -11.62 32.00
CA VAL A 20 1.25 -12.75 32.33
C VAL A 20 0.65 -13.99 31.67
N ILE A 21 1.30 -14.48 30.63
CA ILE A 21 1.06 -15.83 30.13
C ILE A 21 2.04 -16.74 30.82
N GLN A 22 1.53 -17.83 31.41
CA GLN A 22 2.33 -18.87 32.02
C GLN A 22 2.06 -20.19 31.32
N GLY A 23 3.11 -20.98 31.11
CA GLY A 23 2.98 -22.23 30.41
C GLY A 23 3.82 -23.33 30.97
N GLN A 24 3.34 -24.55 30.79
CA GLN A 24 4.04 -25.78 31.09
C GLN A 24 4.14 -26.64 29.83
N ILE A 25 5.35 -26.95 29.39
CA ILE A 25 5.60 -27.89 28.30
C ILE A 25 6.27 -29.13 28.91
N ASN A 26 5.49 -30.15 29.19
CA ASN A 26 5.98 -31.41 29.71
C ASN A 26 6.88 -32.11 28.70
N ASN A 27 7.94 -32.75 29.14
CA ASN A 27 8.91 -33.46 28.30
C ASN A 27 9.60 -32.61 27.24
N CYS A 28 9.66 -31.29 27.44
CA CYS A 28 10.28 -30.36 26.49
C CYS A 28 11.79 -30.67 26.30
N PRO A 29 12.25 -30.97 25.08
CA PRO A 29 13.66 -31.32 24.84
C PRO A 29 14.56 -30.06 24.71
N LYS A 30 13.98 -28.85 24.77
CA LYS A 30 14.67 -27.58 24.54
C LYS A 30 14.76 -26.77 25.83
N ASN A 31 15.83 -26.01 25.97
CA ASN A 31 16.01 -25.01 27.01
C ASN A 31 15.42 -23.65 26.67
N TRP A 32 15.01 -23.46 25.40
CA TRP A 32 14.46 -22.23 24.87
C TRP A 32 13.38 -22.55 23.84
N VAL A 33 12.29 -21.79 23.87
CA VAL A 33 11.25 -21.78 22.86
C VAL A 33 11.15 -20.39 22.25
N LYS A 34 10.67 -20.30 21.01
CA LYS A 34 10.54 -19.02 20.32
C LYS A 34 9.09 -18.54 20.40
N LEU A 35 8.92 -17.23 20.64
CA LEU A 35 7.65 -16.55 20.48
C LEU A 35 7.72 -15.76 19.17
N ALA A 36 6.87 -16.11 18.22
CA ALA A 36 6.76 -15.43 16.93
C ALA A 36 5.39 -14.76 16.79
N TYR A 37 5.29 -13.75 15.94
CA TYR A 37 4.04 -13.06 15.61
C TYR A 37 3.91 -12.87 14.11
N PHE A 38 2.69 -12.60 13.63
CA PHE A 38 2.45 -12.23 12.26
C PHE A 38 2.67 -10.71 12.05
N TYR A 39 3.35 -10.36 10.95
CA TYR A 39 3.36 -9.02 10.41
C TYR A 39 3.15 -9.08 8.90
N GLY A 40 1.97 -8.71 8.46
CA GLY A 40 1.54 -9.02 7.12
C GLY A 40 1.38 -10.53 6.92
N GLN A 41 2.08 -11.12 5.94
CA GLN A 41 2.09 -12.57 5.69
C GLN A 41 3.29 -13.28 6.30
N GLU A 42 4.19 -12.55 6.93
CA GLU A 42 5.42 -13.11 7.49
C GLU A 42 5.27 -13.40 8.98
N ARG A 43 5.99 -14.41 9.45
CA ARG A 43 6.17 -14.66 10.88
C ARG A 43 7.53 -14.13 11.30
N LEU A 44 7.52 -13.17 12.23
CA LEU A 44 8.70 -12.56 12.80
C LEU A 44 8.94 -13.04 14.22
N LEU A 45 10.20 -13.15 14.61
CA LEU A 45 10.57 -13.48 15.99
C LEU A 45 10.31 -12.25 16.88
N GLU A 46 9.49 -12.45 17.92
CA GLU A 46 9.27 -11.43 18.96
C GLU A 46 10.24 -11.61 20.12
N ASP A 47 10.38 -12.86 20.61
CA ASP A 47 11.20 -13.18 21.76
C ASP A 47 11.68 -14.64 21.76
N SER A 48 12.64 -14.94 22.64
CA SER A 48 13.05 -16.30 22.99
C SER A 48 12.84 -16.50 24.50
N LEU A 49 12.01 -17.48 24.84
CA LEU A 49 11.59 -17.75 26.21
C LEU A 49 12.40 -18.92 26.77
N GLN A 50 12.91 -18.76 27.98
CA GLN A 50 13.65 -19.80 28.66
C GLN A 50 12.67 -20.88 29.19
N VAL A 51 13.01 -22.12 29.00
CA VAL A 51 12.29 -23.26 29.55
C VAL A 51 13.03 -23.73 30.80
N ALA A 52 12.33 -23.74 31.94
CA ALA A 52 12.87 -24.25 33.19
C ALA A 52 12.99 -25.79 33.14
N LYS A 53 13.77 -26.38 34.06
CA LYS A 53 13.97 -27.85 34.10
C LYS A 53 12.69 -28.66 34.28
N ASP A 54 11.68 -28.06 34.85
CA ASP A 54 10.35 -28.67 35.04
C ASP A 54 9.38 -28.37 33.90
N GLY A 55 9.87 -27.78 32.79
CA GLY A 55 9.09 -27.44 31.61
C GLY A 55 8.33 -26.11 31.68
N ARG A 56 8.44 -25.35 32.77
CA ARG A 56 7.76 -24.06 32.90
C ARG A 56 8.38 -23.02 32.01
N ILE A 57 7.54 -22.18 31.35
CA ILE A 57 7.89 -20.97 30.63
C ILE A 57 7.09 -19.80 31.17
N GLU A 58 7.72 -18.64 31.22
CA GLU A 58 7.12 -17.44 31.74
C GLU A 58 7.38 -16.27 30.78
N PHE A 59 6.33 -15.52 30.51
CA PHE A 59 6.37 -14.34 29.68
C PHE A 59 6.46 -13.12 30.59
N THR A 60 7.65 -12.56 30.72
CA THR A 60 7.94 -11.51 31.70
C THR A 60 7.81 -10.08 31.13
N LYS A 61 7.58 -9.96 29.82
CA LYS A 61 7.40 -8.67 29.14
C LYS A 61 5.95 -8.44 28.78
N GLY A 62 5.53 -7.18 28.69
CA GLY A 62 4.30 -6.82 28.00
C GLY A 62 4.47 -6.98 26.49
N TYR A 63 3.61 -7.77 25.86
CA TYR A 63 3.58 -7.94 24.41
C TYR A 63 2.36 -7.23 23.82
N PRO A 64 2.47 -6.62 22.64
CA PRO A 64 1.31 -6.04 21.98
C PRO A 64 0.23 -7.12 21.68
N PRO A 65 -1.06 -6.73 21.68
CA PRO A 65 -2.13 -7.68 21.39
C PRO A 65 -2.06 -8.26 19.98
N GLY A 66 -2.52 -9.49 19.79
CA GLY A 66 -2.56 -10.16 18.50
C GLY A 66 -2.32 -11.66 18.55
N LEU A 67 -2.19 -12.26 17.38
CA LEU A 67 -1.86 -13.68 17.24
C LEU A 67 -0.36 -13.91 17.31
N TYR A 68 0.02 -14.86 18.12
CA TYR A 68 1.38 -15.33 18.31
C TYR A 68 1.48 -16.83 18.10
N THR A 69 2.69 -17.29 17.88
CA THR A 69 3.02 -18.72 17.76
C THR A 69 4.15 -19.04 18.72
N ILE A 70 3.97 -20.01 19.62
CA ILE A 70 5.06 -20.64 20.35
C ILE A 70 5.62 -21.76 19.49
N VAL A 71 6.90 -21.67 19.15
CA VAL A 71 7.64 -22.67 18.40
C VAL A 71 8.61 -23.38 19.33
N VAL A 72 8.35 -24.66 19.58
CA VAL A 72 9.15 -25.51 20.46
C VAL A 72 10.29 -26.16 19.67
N ASP A 73 9.96 -26.74 18.51
CA ASP A 73 10.91 -27.36 17.59
C ASP A 73 10.36 -27.32 16.14
N GLU A 74 11.08 -27.90 15.19
CA GLU A 74 10.61 -28.01 13.81
C GLU A 74 9.33 -28.89 13.77
N GLY A 75 8.25 -28.29 13.26
CA GLY A 75 6.93 -28.95 13.23
C GLY A 75 6.16 -28.95 14.55
N GLU A 76 6.76 -28.57 15.68
CA GLU A 76 6.15 -28.55 17.00
C GLU A 76 5.89 -27.11 17.44
N TYR A 77 4.66 -26.63 17.22
CA TYR A 77 4.24 -25.27 17.53
C TYR A 77 2.73 -25.21 17.79
N PHE A 78 2.30 -24.15 18.44
CA PHE A 78 0.89 -23.80 18.58
C PHE A 78 0.69 -22.31 18.59
N ASP A 79 -0.50 -21.88 18.14
CA ASP A 79 -0.87 -20.49 18.12
C ASP A 79 -1.66 -20.10 19.37
N LEU A 80 -1.48 -18.86 19.81
CA LEU A 80 -2.20 -18.26 20.94
C LEU A 80 -2.54 -16.81 20.61
N ILE A 81 -3.52 -16.27 21.32
CA ILE A 81 -3.78 -14.84 21.34
C ILE A 81 -3.16 -14.20 22.59
N ILE A 82 -2.56 -13.03 22.41
CA ILE A 82 -2.30 -12.09 23.49
C ILE A 82 -3.39 -11.02 23.37
N PRO A 83 -4.37 -10.99 24.29
CA PRO A 83 -5.47 -10.05 24.22
C PRO A 83 -5.03 -8.63 24.59
N LYS A 84 -5.81 -7.62 24.19
CA LYS A 84 -5.54 -6.22 24.52
C LYS A 84 -5.70 -5.96 26.02
N ASP A 85 -6.78 -6.49 26.58
CA ASP A 85 -7.12 -6.38 27.98
C ASP A 85 -7.46 -7.79 28.45
N GLY A 86 -6.91 -8.24 29.55
CA GLY A 86 -7.19 -9.62 29.96
C GLY A 86 -6.60 -10.03 31.29
N GLU A 87 -7.13 -11.13 31.77
CA GLU A 87 -6.61 -11.83 32.92
C GLU A 87 -5.40 -12.71 32.51
N MET A 88 -4.68 -13.23 33.53
CA MET A 88 -3.60 -14.17 33.30
C MET A 88 -4.10 -15.41 32.57
N GLU A 89 -3.42 -15.78 31.50
CA GLU A 89 -3.67 -16.99 30.72
C GLU A 89 -2.68 -18.07 31.15
N VAL A 90 -3.15 -19.27 31.41
CA VAL A 90 -2.32 -20.39 31.86
C VAL A 90 -2.58 -21.61 30.98
N PHE A 91 -1.51 -22.18 30.44
CA PHE A 91 -1.62 -23.41 29.64
C PHE A 91 -0.66 -24.50 30.10
N SER A 92 -1.03 -25.71 29.75
CA SER A 92 -0.15 -26.88 29.79
C SER A 92 -0.21 -27.65 28.47
N THR A 93 0.90 -28.25 28.10
CA THR A 93 0.98 -29.14 26.96
C THR A 93 2.08 -30.17 27.13
N GLU A 94 2.17 -31.11 26.20
CA GLU A 94 3.15 -32.22 26.24
C GLU A 94 3.85 -32.34 24.89
N TYR A 95 5.17 -32.48 24.94
CA TYR A 95 6.01 -32.75 23.76
C TYR A 95 6.18 -34.30 23.63
N PRO A 96 6.09 -34.87 22.42
CA PRO A 96 5.70 -34.22 21.16
C PRO A 96 4.18 -34.00 21.05
N GLU A 97 3.74 -33.40 19.93
CA GLU A 97 2.34 -33.08 19.63
C GLU A 97 1.81 -31.90 20.49
N VAL A 98 2.64 -30.86 20.69
CA VAL A 98 2.31 -29.74 21.59
C VAL A 98 0.99 -29.02 21.23
N ALA A 99 0.61 -28.94 19.94
CA ALA A 99 -0.66 -28.35 19.55
C ALA A 99 -1.88 -29.21 19.91
N LYS A 100 -1.74 -30.54 19.82
CA LYS A 100 -2.81 -31.51 20.10
C LYS A 100 -3.06 -31.65 21.58
N ASN A 101 -1.98 -31.63 22.38
CA ASN A 101 -2.02 -31.80 23.83
C ASN A 101 -2.25 -30.48 24.59
N LEU A 102 -2.51 -29.36 23.88
CA LEU A 102 -2.68 -28.03 24.47
C LEU A 102 -3.96 -27.93 25.29
N ILE A 103 -3.82 -27.58 26.55
CA ILE A 103 -4.91 -27.35 27.50
C ILE A 103 -4.75 -25.94 28.09
N TRP A 104 -5.80 -25.14 28.05
CA TRP A 104 -5.88 -23.88 28.76
C TRP A 104 -6.54 -24.08 30.12
N GLU A 105 -5.75 -24.01 31.18
CA GLU A 105 -6.23 -24.17 32.55
C GLU A 105 -6.91 -22.91 33.05
N LYS A 106 -6.47 -21.77 32.57
CA LYS A 106 -7.03 -20.44 32.80
C LYS A 106 -6.88 -19.61 31.55
N GLY A 107 -7.87 -18.78 31.23
CA GLY A 107 -7.85 -17.89 30.10
C GLY A 107 -9.02 -18.12 29.13
N LEU A 108 -9.92 -17.18 29.08
CA LEU A 108 -11.13 -17.29 28.27
C LEU A 108 -10.83 -17.10 26.76
N GLU A 109 -9.93 -16.18 26.42
CA GLU A 109 -9.57 -15.84 25.04
C GLU A 109 -8.95 -17.03 24.31
N ASN A 110 -7.94 -17.64 24.92
CA ASN A 110 -7.23 -18.75 24.30
C ASN A 110 -8.03 -20.07 24.34
N SER A 111 -8.87 -20.28 25.37
CA SER A 111 -9.80 -21.42 25.41
C SER A 111 -10.81 -21.33 24.26
N ALA A 112 -11.41 -20.16 24.04
CA ALA A 112 -12.35 -19.92 22.95
C ALA A 112 -11.68 -20.05 21.57
N PHE A 113 -10.46 -19.53 21.43
CA PHE A 113 -9.68 -19.66 20.20
C PHE A 113 -9.32 -21.10 19.86
N THR A 114 -8.90 -21.88 20.87
CA THR A 114 -8.59 -23.30 20.69
C THR A 114 -9.84 -24.09 20.30
N ALA A 115 -10.98 -23.84 20.93
CA ALA A 115 -12.25 -24.46 20.55
C ALA A 115 -12.64 -24.15 19.10
N PHE A 116 -12.46 -22.89 18.67
CA PHE A 116 -12.71 -22.48 17.30
C PHE A 116 -11.81 -23.22 16.29
N ARG A 117 -10.52 -23.34 16.57
CA ARG A 117 -9.56 -24.06 15.72
C ARG A 117 -9.89 -25.54 15.63
N ASN A 118 -10.13 -26.19 16.78
CA ASN A 118 -10.45 -27.62 16.84
C ASN A 118 -11.69 -27.96 16.01
N LYS A 119 -12.67 -27.05 15.95
CA LYS A 119 -13.85 -27.25 15.09
C LYS A 119 -13.49 -27.19 13.60
N GLY A 120 -12.62 -26.25 13.22
CA GLY A 120 -12.08 -26.19 11.85
C GLY A 120 -11.34 -27.48 11.47
N ASP A 121 -10.49 -27.98 12.36
CA ASP A 121 -9.74 -29.23 12.15
C ASP A 121 -10.67 -30.44 12.01
N GLN A 122 -11.72 -30.54 12.83
CA GLN A 122 -12.75 -31.56 12.69
C GLN A 122 -13.45 -31.54 11.34
N ILE A 123 -13.84 -30.36 10.86
CA ILE A 123 -14.49 -30.20 9.55
C ILE A 123 -13.52 -30.61 8.43
N ASN A 124 -12.25 -30.18 8.50
CA ASN A 124 -11.22 -30.57 7.53
C ASN A 124 -10.98 -32.09 7.53
N GLN A 125 -10.99 -32.75 8.70
CA GLN A 125 -10.87 -34.19 8.79
C GLN A 125 -12.05 -34.91 8.09
N LEU A 126 -13.31 -34.45 8.28
CA LEU A 126 -14.46 -34.98 7.58
C LEU A 126 -14.34 -34.87 6.05
N VAL A 127 -13.73 -33.80 5.56
CA VAL A 127 -13.45 -33.65 4.13
C VAL A 127 -12.40 -34.65 3.66
N GLN A 128 -11.31 -34.83 4.40
CA GLN A 128 -10.26 -35.80 4.07
C GLN A 128 -10.74 -37.24 4.09
N GLU A 129 -11.66 -37.57 4.99
CA GLU A 129 -12.29 -38.88 5.07
C GLU A 129 -13.40 -39.11 4.05
N GLY A 130 -13.71 -38.10 3.22
CA GLY A 130 -14.77 -38.17 2.20
C GLY A 130 -16.20 -38.15 2.76
N GLN A 131 -16.35 -37.80 4.03
CA GLN A 131 -17.67 -37.71 4.70
C GLN A 131 -18.37 -36.38 4.43
N LEU A 132 -17.62 -35.36 3.98
CA LEU A 132 -18.12 -34.03 3.63
C LEU A 132 -17.46 -33.54 2.35
N THR A 133 -18.22 -32.95 1.45
CA THR A 133 -17.63 -32.29 0.27
C THR A 133 -17.03 -30.94 0.64
N PRO A 134 -16.02 -30.43 -0.07
CA PRO A 134 -15.43 -29.11 0.21
C PRO A 134 -16.46 -27.96 0.20
N GLU A 135 -17.45 -28.00 -0.72
CA GLU A 135 -18.53 -27.00 -0.81
C GLU A 135 -19.41 -27.01 0.43
N ASN A 136 -19.82 -28.22 0.87
CA ASN A 136 -20.64 -28.37 2.09
C ASN A 136 -19.85 -28.00 3.34
N ALA A 137 -18.55 -28.33 3.39
CA ALA A 137 -17.66 -27.96 4.50
C ALA A 137 -17.58 -26.44 4.68
N GLN A 138 -17.52 -25.68 3.58
CA GLN A 138 -17.52 -24.23 3.64
C GLN A 138 -18.81 -23.67 4.27
N GLY A 139 -19.97 -24.22 3.90
CA GLY A 139 -21.27 -23.81 4.48
C GLY A 139 -21.38 -24.17 5.97
N VAL A 140 -20.95 -25.38 6.35
CA VAL A 140 -20.94 -25.84 7.74
C VAL A 140 -20.00 -24.97 8.60
N PHE A 141 -18.83 -24.64 8.07
CA PHE A 141 -17.89 -23.79 8.80
C PHE A 141 -18.41 -22.36 8.94
N ALA A 142 -19.01 -21.78 7.89
CA ALA A 142 -19.59 -20.43 7.93
C ALA A 142 -20.70 -20.32 8.97
N SER A 143 -21.61 -21.30 9.03
CA SER A 143 -22.67 -21.33 10.04
C SER A 143 -22.13 -21.50 11.46
N PHE A 144 -21.08 -22.29 11.62
CA PHE A 144 -20.38 -22.40 12.91
C PHE A 144 -19.72 -21.09 13.31
N GLU A 145 -18.99 -20.43 12.40
CA GLU A 145 -18.31 -19.16 12.64
C GLU A 145 -19.29 -18.06 13.05
N GLU A 146 -20.43 -17.96 12.37
CA GLU A 146 -21.50 -17.00 12.71
C GLU A 146 -22.03 -17.24 14.14
N GLY A 147 -22.36 -18.48 14.49
CA GLY A 147 -22.79 -18.84 15.83
C GLY A 147 -21.72 -18.56 16.89
N TRP A 148 -20.48 -18.92 16.59
CA TRP A 148 -19.36 -18.67 17.49
C TRP A 148 -19.11 -17.19 17.74
N LEU A 149 -19.16 -16.35 16.69
CA LEU A 149 -19.03 -14.89 16.79
C LEU A 149 -20.20 -14.28 17.59
N SER A 150 -21.42 -14.80 17.44
CA SER A 150 -22.57 -14.36 18.22
C SER A 150 -22.39 -14.62 19.73
N GLU A 151 -21.79 -15.74 20.09
CA GLU A 151 -21.56 -16.15 21.49
C GLU A 151 -20.32 -15.46 22.11
N ASN A 152 -19.27 -15.25 21.30
CA ASN A 152 -17.96 -14.80 21.76
C ASN A 152 -17.58 -13.39 21.31
N GLY A 153 -18.50 -12.62 20.75
CA GLY A 153 -18.24 -11.30 20.14
C GLY A 153 -17.63 -10.25 21.06
N MET A 154 -17.67 -10.46 22.38
CA MET A 154 -17.02 -9.57 23.36
C MET A 154 -15.54 -9.86 23.55
N LEU A 155 -15.03 -10.97 23.03
CA LEU A 155 -13.62 -11.35 23.14
C LEU A 155 -12.75 -10.64 22.10
N ASP A 156 -11.51 -10.37 22.47
CA ASP A 156 -10.53 -9.78 21.54
C ASP A 156 -10.27 -10.68 20.32
N ILE A 157 -10.24 -12.01 20.54
CA ILE A 157 -10.06 -12.98 19.45
C ILE A 157 -11.21 -12.94 18.43
N ALA A 158 -12.41 -12.54 18.83
CA ALA A 158 -13.55 -12.44 17.93
C ALA A 158 -13.28 -11.39 16.81
N ASN A 159 -12.61 -10.28 17.13
CA ASN A 159 -12.22 -9.27 16.14
C ASN A 159 -11.27 -9.85 15.10
N ILE A 160 -10.34 -10.71 15.50
CA ILE A 160 -9.38 -11.33 14.59
C ILE A 160 -10.08 -12.40 13.74
N ILE A 161 -11.01 -13.17 14.31
CA ILE A 161 -11.79 -14.17 13.58
C ILE A 161 -12.73 -13.50 12.58
N GLN A 162 -13.41 -12.42 12.95
CA GLN A 162 -14.25 -11.63 12.05
C GLN A 162 -13.45 -11.14 10.82
N ALA A 163 -12.20 -10.71 11.03
CA ALA A 163 -11.32 -10.26 9.94
C ALA A 163 -10.97 -11.36 8.91
N ARG A 164 -11.27 -12.63 9.15
CA ARG A 164 -11.06 -13.72 8.17
C ARG A 164 -11.97 -13.61 6.96
N ASN A 165 -13.19 -13.11 7.14
CA ASN A 165 -14.16 -12.94 6.06
C ASN A 165 -14.82 -11.57 6.14
N PRO A 166 -14.15 -10.50 5.63
CA PRO A 166 -14.63 -9.14 5.76
C PRO A 166 -15.75 -8.77 4.79
N GLN A 167 -16.17 -9.68 3.89
CA GLN A 167 -17.16 -9.40 2.84
C GLN A 167 -18.50 -8.99 3.44
N PRO A 168 -19.01 -7.77 3.14
CA PRO A 168 -20.37 -7.38 3.55
C PRO A 168 -21.41 -8.16 2.74
N MET A 169 -22.18 -9.01 3.37
CA MET A 169 -23.17 -9.87 2.70
C MET A 169 -24.46 -9.13 2.35
N ASP A 170 -24.82 -8.09 3.14
CA ASP A 170 -26.10 -7.37 3.01
C ASP A 170 -26.01 -6.10 2.17
N ILE A 171 -24.85 -5.80 1.58
CA ILE A 171 -24.64 -4.59 0.80
C ILE A 171 -24.17 -4.97 -0.60
N ASP A 172 -24.92 -4.56 -1.62
CA ASP A 172 -24.48 -4.73 -3.01
C ASP A 172 -23.43 -3.67 -3.37
N ILE A 173 -22.23 -4.13 -3.70
CA ILE A 173 -21.10 -3.29 -4.09
C ILE A 173 -21.39 -2.42 -5.31
N ASN A 174 -22.21 -2.89 -6.25
CA ASN A 174 -22.53 -2.17 -7.49
C ASN A 174 -23.48 -1.01 -7.25
N THR A 175 -24.33 -1.10 -6.23
CA THR A 175 -25.28 -0.05 -5.89
C THR A 175 -24.73 0.96 -4.90
N ASN A 176 -23.85 0.53 -3.98
CA ASN A 176 -23.27 1.43 -2.99
C ASN A 176 -21.82 1.07 -2.61
N PHE A 177 -20.89 1.35 -3.51
CA PHE A 177 -19.47 1.08 -3.34
C PHE A 177 -18.87 1.72 -2.06
N ARG A 178 -19.26 2.95 -1.71
CA ARG A 178 -18.73 3.63 -0.50
C ARG A 178 -19.17 2.93 0.79
N LEU A 179 -20.45 2.57 0.89
CA LEU A 179 -20.98 1.88 2.07
C LEU A 179 -20.40 0.47 2.18
N TRP A 180 -20.29 -0.23 1.05
CA TRP A 180 -19.66 -1.54 0.98
C TRP A 180 -18.18 -1.48 1.42
N THR A 181 -17.43 -0.51 0.92
CA THR A 181 -16.04 -0.27 1.32
C THR A 181 -15.92 -0.04 2.82
N ARG A 182 -16.79 0.80 3.38
CA ARG A 182 -16.81 1.08 4.81
C ARG A 182 -17.02 -0.20 5.62
N ALA A 183 -18.06 -0.96 5.31
CA ALA A 183 -18.38 -2.20 6.00
C ALA A 183 -17.28 -3.26 5.86
N TYR A 184 -16.65 -3.37 4.68
CA TYR A 184 -15.51 -4.26 4.46
C TYR A 184 -14.35 -3.97 5.44
N TRP A 185 -14.01 -2.70 5.61
CA TRP A 185 -12.91 -2.33 6.50
C TRP A 185 -13.30 -2.36 7.98
N GLU A 186 -14.57 -2.09 8.33
CA GLU A 186 -15.09 -2.33 9.67
C GLU A 186 -15.04 -3.84 10.01
N ASN A 187 -15.45 -4.71 9.10
CA ASN A 187 -15.34 -6.17 9.25
C ASN A 187 -13.89 -6.68 9.25
N THR A 188 -12.94 -5.94 8.69
CA THR A 188 -11.50 -6.21 8.83
C THR A 188 -11.00 -5.89 10.24
N ALA A 189 -11.87 -5.40 11.12
CA ALA A 189 -11.58 -5.05 12.52
C ALA A 189 -10.45 -4.01 12.67
N VAL A 190 -10.41 -3.00 11.80
CA VAL A 190 -9.35 -1.97 11.80
C VAL A 190 -9.29 -1.14 13.08
N ALA A 191 -10.32 -1.19 13.92
CA ALA A 191 -10.36 -0.57 15.24
C ALA A 191 -9.60 -1.36 16.31
N HIS A 192 -9.24 -2.63 16.03
CA HIS A 192 -8.59 -3.51 16.99
C HIS A 192 -7.09 -3.64 16.71
N PRO A 193 -6.19 -3.33 17.68
CA PRO A 193 -4.74 -3.35 17.46
C PRO A 193 -4.20 -4.74 17.07
N GLY A 194 -4.81 -5.81 17.57
CA GLY A 194 -4.36 -7.18 17.34
C GLY A 194 -4.46 -7.64 15.87
N VAL A 195 -5.28 -6.98 15.04
CA VAL A 195 -5.43 -7.39 13.64
C VAL A 195 -4.14 -7.15 12.82
N VAL A 196 -3.28 -6.21 13.24
CA VAL A 196 -1.98 -5.99 12.57
C VAL A 196 -1.02 -7.16 12.80
N ARG A 197 -1.20 -7.86 13.92
CA ARG A 197 -0.46 -9.08 14.28
C ARG A 197 -1.25 -10.35 13.91
N SER A 198 -1.95 -10.28 12.78
CA SER A 198 -2.62 -11.41 12.17
C SER A 198 -2.35 -11.44 10.66
N PRO A 199 -2.50 -12.59 9.99
CA PRO A 199 -2.34 -12.64 8.54
C PRO A 199 -3.47 -11.92 7.79
N PHE A 200 -4.59 -11.61 8.47
CA PHE A 200 -5.82 -11.18 7.82
C PHE A 200 -5.78 -9.73 7.36
N LEU A 201 -5.13 -8.82 8.08
CA LEU A 201 -5.03 -7.42 7.65
C LEU A 201 -4.35 -7.31 6.27
N GLN A 202 -3.21 -7.99 6.09
CA GLN A 202 -2.51 -7.97 4.79
C GLN A 202 -3.30 -8.71 3.70
N LEU A 203 -3.92 -9.83 4.04
CA LEU A 203 -4.75 -10.58 3.09
C LEU A 203 -5.92 -9.73 2.60
N ASN A 204 -6.63 -9.05 3.51
CA ASN A 204 -7.75 -8.18 3.20
C ASN A 204 -7.30 -6.95 2.41
N TYR A 205 -6.16 -6.36 2.77
CA TYR A 205 -5.56 -5.27 2.01
C TYR A 205 -5.30 -5.68 0.56
N SER A 206 -4.63 -6.82 0.35
CA SER A 206 -4.32 -7.30 -0.99
C SER A 206 -5.59 -7.66 -1.76
N THR A 207 -6.53 -8.37 -1.12
CA THR A 207 -7.80 -8.75 -1.76
C THR A 207 -8.59 -7.52 -2.18
N TYR A 208 -8.70 -6.52 -1.29
CA TYR A 208 -9.42 -5.29 -1.58
C TYR A 208 -8.79 -4.51 -2.75
N PHE A 209 -7.50 -4.19 -2.63
CA PHE A 209 -6.84 -3.33 -3.62
C PHE A 209 -6.45 -4.03 -4.91
N ASP A 210 -6.28 -5.36 -4.93
CA ASP A 210 -5.86 -6.07 -6.14
C ASP A 210 -7.02 -6.72 -6.90
N LYS A 211 -8.16 -7.00 -6.22
CA LYS A 211 -9.27 -7.76 -6.83
C LYS A 211 -10.61 -7.05 -6.81
N ILE A 212 -10.85 -6.15 -5.85
CA ILE A 212 -12.17 -5.56 -5.63
C ILE A 212 -12.21 -4.11 -6.08
N CYS A 213 -11.27 -3.29 -5.61
CA CYS A 213 -11.28 -1.86 -5.83
C CYS A 213 -10.89 -1.49 -7.26
N PRO A 214 -11.73 -0.73 -8.00
CA PRO A 214 -11.34 -0.20 -9.30
C PRO A 214 -10.07 0.65 -9.21
N GLN A 215 -9.14 0.41 -10.14
CA GLN A 215 -7.83 1.05 -10.15
C GLN A 215 -7.85 2.41 -10.86
N SER A 216 -8.81 3.28 -10.55
CA SER A 216 -8.83 4.66 -11.01
C SER A 216 -8.39 5.61 -9.90
N PRO A 217 -7.66 6.70 -10.22
CA PRO A 217 -7.25 7.69 -9.22
C PRO A 217 -8.42 8.25 -8.40
N ASP A 218 -9.55 8.56 -9.04
CA ASP A 218 -10.71 9.13 -8.36
C ASP A 218 -11.40 8.14 -7.41
N THR A 219 -11.50 6.86 -7.81
CA THR A 219 -11.99 5.81 -6.90
C THR A 219 -11.08 5.67 -5.69
N LEU A 220 -9.77 5.66 -5.90
CA LEU A 220 -8.80 5.51 -4.81
C LEU A 220 -8.78 6.72 -3.87
N LEU A 221 -8.99 7.93 -4.40
CA LEU A 221 -9.20 9.12 -3.57
C LEU A 221 -10.43 8.98 -2.66
N ALA A 222 -11.55 8.48 -3.21
CA ALA A 222 -12.76 8.24 -2.44
C ALA A 222 -12.57 7.12 -1.39
N VAL A 223 -11.79 6.08 -1.71
CA VAL A 223 -11.43 5.01 -0.77
C VAL A 223 -10.57 5.54 0.37
N ILE A 224 -9.59 6.41 0.10
CA ILE A 224 -8.78 7.06 1.13
C ILE A 224 -9.71 7.78 2.13
N ASP A 225 -10.66 8.58 1.62
CA ASP A 225 -11.59 9.32 2.48
C ASP A 225 -12.46 8.39 3.34
N VAL A 226 -13.02 7.34 2.75
CA VAL A 226 -13.85 6.37 3.49
C VAL A 226 -13.05 5.62 4.54
N LEU A 227 -11.87 5.12 4.16
CA LEU A 227 -11.06 4.29 5.04
C LEU A 227 -10.51 5.06 6.24
N PHE A 228 -10.00 6.27 6.03
CA PHE A 228 -9.40 7.05 7.11
C PHE A 228 -10.40 7.92 7.89
N ASP A 229 -11.68 7.90 7.50
CA ASP A 229 -12.81 8.37 8.33
C ASP A 229 -13.25 7.33 9.39
N LEU A 230 -12.81 6.08 9.27
CA LEU A 230 -13.10 5.03 10.23
C LEU A 230 -12.36 5.25 11.55
N LYS A 231 -13.01 4.86 12.65
CA LYS A 231 -12.30 4.69 13.92
C LYS A 231 -11.30 3.55 13.75
N MET A 232 -10.03 3.88 13.83
CA MET A 232 -8.96 2.95 13.53
C MET A 232 -7.89 2.97 14.64
N ASP A 233 -7.37 1.80 14.98
CA ASP A 233 -6.22 1.70 15.85
C ASP A 233 -4.98 2.35 15.22
N THR A 234 -4.10 2.92 16.03
CA THR A 234 -2.90 3.63 15.55
C THR A 234 -1.94 2.71 14.81
N LEU A 235 -1.75 1.47 15.26
CA LEU A 235 -0.85 0.51 14.62
C LEU A 235 -1.40 0.08 13.26
N VAL A 236 -2.71 -0.20 13.19
CA VAL A 236 -3.41 -0.54 11.95
C VAL A 236 -3.35 0.63 10.96
N ARG A 237 -3.61 1.85 11.44
CA ARG A 237 -3.51 3.06 10.62
C ARG A 237 -2.12 3.22 10.03
N ASN A 238 -1.07 3.13 10.86
CA ASN A 238 0.31 3.28 10.40
C ASN A 238 0.68 2.21 9.36
N TYR A 239 0.24 0.98 9.57
CA TYR A 239 0.42 -0.11 8.60
C TYR A 239 -0.24 0.22 7.25
N LEU A 240 -1.53 0.61 7.26
CA LEU A 240 -2.27 0.93 6.04
C LEU A 240 -1.71 2.17 5.33
N VAL A 241 -1.35 3.22 6.08
CA VAL A 241 -0.71 4.42 5.52
C VAL A 241 0.57 4.05 4.78
N ALA A 242 1.47 3.28 5.40
CA ALA A 242 2.71 2.86 4.76
C ALA A 242 2.46 2.04 3.48
N LYS A 243 1.57 1.05 3.54
CA LYS A 243 1.24 0.18 2.40
C LYS A 243 0.58 0.93 1.25
N MET A 244 -0.37 1.83 1.55
CA MET A 244 -1.06 2.61 0.53
C MET A 244 -0.13 3.65 -0.11
N THR A 245 0.69 4.34 0.68
CA THR A 245 1.66 5.30 0.15
C THR A 245 2.64 4.61 -0.79
N GLN A 246 3.21 3.47 -0.40
CA GLN A 246 4.09 2.67 -1.24
C GLN A 246 3.41 2.21 -2.52
N ARG A 247 2.14 1.77 -2.43
CA ARG A 247 1.34 1.34 -3.59
C ARG A 247 1.17 2.47 -4.60
N PHE A 248 0.77 3.64 -4.15
CA PHE A 248 0.54 4.78 -5.05
C PHE A 248 1.85 5.34 -5.59
N GLU A 249 2.90 5.40 -4.77
CA GLU A 249 4.23 5.84 -5.17
C GLU A 249 4.84 5.00 -6.31
N SER A 250 4.66 3.69 -6.24
CA SER A 250 5.23 2.72 -7.19
C SER A 250 4.33 2.42 -8.39
N SER A 251 3.12 2.97 -8.41
CA SER A 251 2.14 2.70 -9.46
C SER A 251 2.58 3.25 -10.81
N LYS A 252 2.32 2.46 -11.86
CA LYS A 252 2.51 2.88 -13.25
C LYS A 252 1.22 3.35 -13.92
N ILE A 253 0.12 3.34 -13.20
CA ILE A 253 -1.16 3.82 -13.71
C ILE A 253 -1.13 5.34 -13.70
N MET A 254 -1.49 5.93 -14.83
CA MET A 254 -1.52 7.38 -15.00
C MET A 254 -2.45 8.04 -13.95
N GLY A 255 -2.00 9.13 -13.34
CA GLY A 255 -2.74 9.89 -12.33
C GLY A 255 -2.66 9.36 -10.91
N MET A 256 -1.95 8.26 -10.65
CA MET A 256 -1.75 7.73 -9.28
C MET A 256 -0.87 8.61 -8.39
N ASP A 257 -0.20 9.60 -8.96
CA ASP A 257 0.45 10.67 -8.20
C ASP A 257 -0.54 11.48 -7.35
N LYS A 258 -1.81 11.61 -7.77
CA LYS A 258 -2.85 12.33 -7.01
C LYS A 258 -3.21 11.63 -5.68
N PRO A 259 -3.53 10.32 -5.63
CA PRO A 259 -3.63 9.57 -4.37
C PRO A 259 -2.34 9.59 -3.54
N PHE A 260 -1.16 9.49 -4.18
CA PHE A 260 0.11 9.57 -3.47
C PHE A 260 0.29 10.90 -2.74
N VAL A 261 0.12 12.02 -3.44
CA VAL A 261 0.20 13.37 -2.85
C VAL A 261 -0.79 13.52 -1.71
N LYS A 262 -2.04 13.05 -1.89
CA LYS A 262 -3.06 13.08 -0.83
C LYS A 262 -2.63 12.31 0.43
N MET A 263 -2.03 11.13 0.28
CA MET A 263 -1.53 10.37 1.42
C MET A 263 -0.41 11.12 2.16
N VAL A 264 0.50 11.74 1.39
CA VAL A 264 1.60 12.53 1.98
C VAL A 264 1.06 13.74 2.73
N ASP A 265 0.10 14.46 2.14
CA ASP A 265 -0.52 15.63 2.78
C ASP A 265 -1.28 15.28 4.07
N LEU A 266 -2.02 14.17 4.07
CA LEU A 266 -2.80 13.75 5.24
C LEU A 266 -1.94 13.25 6.40
N PHE A 267 -0.85 12.53 6.12
CA PHE A 267 -0.18 11.75 7.15
C PHE A 267 1.27 12.12 7.41
N TYR A 268 2.03 12.52 6.39
CA TYR A 268 3.46 12.78 6.55
C TYR A 268 3.76 14.24 6.86
N ARG A 269 3.12 15.20 6.18
CA ARG A 269 3.29 16.64 6.48
C ARG A 269 2.83 16.99 7.89
N ASN A 270 1.81 16.29 8.39
CA ASN A 270 1.23 16.54 9.71
C ASN A 270 1.90 15.72 10.83
N GLY A 271 2.96 14.97 10.52
CA GLY A 271 3.68 14.16 11.51
C GLY A 271 2.85 13.02 12.11
N VAL A 272 1.77 12.60 11.44
CA VAL A 272 0.89 11.51 11.89
C VAL A 272 1.48 10.14 11.56
N ALA A 273 2.16 10.02 10.42
CA ALA A 273 2.82 8.79 10.01
C ALA A 273 4.20 8.68 10.66
N TYR A 274 4.51 7.45 11.10
CA TYR A 274 5.87 7.12 11.53
C TYR A 274 6.81 7.05 10.33
N TRP A 275 8.05 7.51 10.52
CA TRP A 275 9.08 7.46 9.50
C TRP A 275 10.43 7.02 10.08
N GLU A 276 11.25 6.31 9.27
CA GLU A 276 12.50 5.72 9.72
C GLU A 276 13.59 6.74 10.03
N SER A 277 13.64 7.81 9.23
CA SER A 277 14.65 8.87 9.36
C SER A 277 14.16 10.16 8.74
N GLU A 278 14.67 11.29 9.22
CA GLU A 278 14.44 12.62 8.67
C GLU A 278 14.79 12.71 7.17
N GLU A 279 15.86 11.99 6.75
CA GLU A 279 16.26 11.95 5.34
C GLU A 279 15.20 11.26 4.47
N ALA A 280 14.66 10.14 4.93
CA ALA A 280 13.63 9.40 4.20
C ALA A 280 12.33 10.20 4.14
N LEU A 281 11.95 10.87 5.23
CA LEU A 281 10.81 11.79 5.26
C LEU A 281 11.02 12.95 4.25
N GLY A 282 12.21 13.56 4.25
CA GLY A 282 12.55 14.62 3.30
C GLY A 282 12.31 14.19 1.85
N LYS A 283 12.82 13.03 1.46
CA LYS A 283 12.67 12.50 0.08
C LYS A 283 11.21 12.33 -0.35
N ILE A 284 10.34 11.85 0.54
CA ILE A 284 8.92 11.66 0.20
C ILE A 284 8.17 12.99 0.12
N LEU A 285 8.50 13.93 1.00
CA LEU A 285 7.93 15.27 0.99
C LEU A 285 8.35 16.04 -0.27
N ASP A 286 9.62 15.99 -0.64
CA ASP A 286 10.14 16.63 -1.86
C ASP A 286 9.47 16.06 -3.10
N LYS A 287 9.38 14.72 -3.20
CA LYS A 287 8.70 14.06 -4.32
C LYS A 287 7.22 14.47 -4.41
N ALA A 288 6.51 14.51 -3.28
CA ALA A 288 5.11 14.94 -3.26
C ALA A 288 4.96 16.42 -3.65
N ASN A 289 5.90 17.29 -3.21
CA ASN A 289 5.93 18.71 -3.60
C ASN A 289 6.07 18.85 -5.11
N GLU A 290 7.05 18.18 -5.71
CA GLU A 290 7.29 18.25 -7.16
C GLU A 290 6.12 17.69 -7.97
N LEU A 291 5.53 16.57 -7.53
CA LEU A 291 4.36 15.97 -8.19
C LEU A 291 3.10 16.82 -8.06
N SER A 292 2.91 17.53 -6.95
CA SER A 292 1.72 18.34 -6.69
C SER A 292 1.47 19.43 -7.74
N TRP A 293 2.54 19.92 -8.38
CA TRP A 293 2.46 20.92 -9.46
C TRP A 293 1.93 20.35 -10.78
N ASN A 294 1.97 19.03 -10.97
CA ASN A 294 1.73 18.39 -12.26
C ASN A 294 0.64 17.33 -12.20
N LEU A 295 -0.35 17.48 -11.34
CA LEU A 295 -1.47 16.53 -11.26
C LEU A 295 -2.38 16.65 -12.47
N ILE A 296 -2.89 15.54 -12.96
CA ILE A 296 -3.89 15.53 -14.05
C ILE A 296 -5.13 16.31 -13.60
N GLY A 297 -5.63 17.16 -14.48
CA GLY A 297 -6.72 18.10 -14.22
C GLY A 297 -6.27 19.42 -13.61
N SER A 298 -4.98 19.60 -13.25
CA SER A 298 -4.43 20.86 -12.78
C SER A 298 -3.86 21.68 -13.96
N GLN A 299 -3.80 23.00 -13.81
CA GLN A 299 -3.11 23.85 -14.76
C GLN A 299 -1.59 23.63 -14.68
N ALA A 300 -0.95 23.32 -15.78
CA ALA A 300 0.49 23.17 -15.88
C ALA A 300 1.19 24.49 -15.50
N PRO A 301 2.20 24.47 -14.60
CA PRO A 301 2.97 25.65 -14.26
C PRO A 301 3.59 26.30 -15.50
N ASN A 302 3.56 27.63 -15.56
CA ASN A 302 4.24 28.34 -16.64
C ASN A 302 5.75 28.27 -16.43
N PHE A 303 6.49 28.14 -17.53
CA PHE A 303 7.95 28.28 -17.55
C PHE A 303 8.40 29.00 -18.81
N SER A 304 9.52 29.68 -18.71
CA SER A 304 10.15 30.37 -19.81
C SER A 304 11.17 29.48 -20.51
N PHE A 305 11.36 29.68 -21.81
CA PHE A 305 12.37 29.00 -22.61
C PHE A 305 12.93 29.93 -23.68
N THR A 306 14.09 29.59 -24.21
CA THR A 306 14.59 30.15 -25.44
C THR A 306 14.56 29.09 -26.53
N ASP A 307 13.98 29.37 -27.68
CA ASP A 307 13.92 28.39 -28.76
C ASP A 307 15.26 28.26 -29.51
N SER A 308 15.33 27.28 -30.43
CA SER A 308 16.52 27.01 -31.22
C SER A 308 16.93 28.18 -32.15
N LYS A 309 16.04 29.14 -32.36
CA LYS A 309 16.26 30.37 -33.18
C LYS A 309 16.64 31.57 -32.30
N GLY A 310 16.71 31.41 -30.99
CA GLY A 310 17.01 32.48 -30.04
C GLY A 310 15.80 33.30 -29.59
N ILE A 311 14.58 32.88 -29.94
CA ILE A 311 13.35 33.57 -29.56
C ILE A 311 12.95 33.16 -28.14
N LYS A 312 12.72 34.13 -27.26
CA LYS A 312 12.22 33.89 -25.92
C LYS A 312 10.71 33.71 -25.94
N GLY A 313 10.23 32.71 -25.22
CA GLY A 313 8.80 32.39 -25.06
C GLY A 313 8.51 31.77 -23.70
N SER A 314 7.24 31.52 -23.44
CA SER A 314 6.79 30.74 -22.28
C SER A 314 5.74 29.72 -22.70
N LEU A 315 5.54 28.68 -21.85
CA LEU A 315 4.55 27.65 -22.13
C LEU A 315 3.13 28.22 -22.31
N HIS A 316 2.75 29.23 -21.51
CA HIS A 316 1.42 29.82 -21.56
C HIS A 316 1.22 30.81 -22.76
N ASP A 317 2.29 31.20 -23.41
CA ASP A 317 2.20 32.02 -24.64
C ASP A 317 1.84 31.17 -25.86
N VAL A 318 2.03 29.87 -25.83
CA VAL A 318 1.69 28.96 -26.94
C VAL A 318 0.18 28.86 -27.11
N LYS A 319 -0.35 29.50 -28.15
CA LYS A 319 -1.79 29.56 -28.46
C LYS A 319 -2.16 28.37 -29.37
N SER A 320 -2.50 27.26 -28.78
CA SER A 320 -2.90 26.05 -29.49
C SER A 320 -3.96 25.31 -28.69
N PRO A 321 -4.97 24.67 -29.34
CA PRO A 321 -5.95 23.83 -28.67
C PRO A 321 -5.34 22.70 -27.82
N PHE A 322 -4.26 22.10 -28.33
CA PHE A 322 -3.48 21.11 -27.63
C PHE A 322 -2.00 21.42 -27.63
N VAL A 323 -1.33 21.22 -26.53
CA VAL A 323 0.13 21.35 -26.42
C VAL A 323 0.71 20.06 -25.83
N LEU A 324 1.57 19.39 -26.59
CA LEU A 324 2.38 18.30 -26.08
C LEU A 324 3.73 18.84 -25.61
N VAL A 325 3.92 18.92 -24.30
CA VAL A 325 5.22 19.24 -23.70
C VAL A 325 6.06 17.98 -23.66
N VAL A 326 7.31 18.06 -24.13
CA VAL A 326 8.27 16.95 -24.14
C VAL A 326 9.57 17.41 -23.50
N PHE A 327 9.87 16.91 -22.31
CA PHE A 327 11.17 17.08 -21.68
C PHE A 327 12.08 15.92 -22.11
N TRP A 328 13.19 16.23 -22.75
CA TRP A 328 14.03 15.23 -23.41
C TRP A 328 15.52 15.56 -23.36
N ASP A 329 16.34 14.59 -23.74
CA ASP A 329 17.78 14.67 -23.77
C ASP A 329 18.30 14.03 -25.08
N ALA A 330 19.14 14.76 -25.83
CA ALA A 330 19.66 14.30 -27.11
C ALA A 330 20.63 13.11 -26.98
N THR A 331 21.18 12.87 -25.81
CA THR A 331 22.04 11.71 -25.53
C THR A 331 21.25 10.47 -25.11
N CYS A 332 20.01 10.64 -24.66
CA CYS A 332 19.15 9.58 -24.17
C CYS A 332 18.65 8.65 -25.30
N SER A 333 18.95 7.36 -25.19
CA SER A 333 18.54 6.35 -26.17
C SER A 333 17.03 6.18 -26.28
N HIS A 334 16.29 6.35 -25.18
CA HIS A 334 14.82 6.31 -25.18
C HIS A 334 14.23 7.51 -25.91
N CYS A 335 14.79 8.70 -25.72
CA CYS A 335 14.37 9.90 -26.45
C CYS A 335 14.52 9.73 -27.95
N LYS A 336 15.67 9.20 -28.41
CA LYS A 336 15.92 8.92 -29.82
C LYS A 336 14.92 7.94 -30.45
N LYS A 337 14.35 7.04 -29.66
CA LYS A 337 13.29 6.12 -30.13
C LYS A 337 11.90 6.76 -30.12
N THR A 338 11.61 7.60 -29.13
CA THR A 338 10.27 8.19 -28.94
C THR A 338 10.06 9.41 -29.86
N LEU A 339 11.08 10.22 -30.10
CA LEU A 339 10.93 11.44 -30.94
C LEU A 339 10.37 11.19 -32.35
N PRO A 340 10.74 10.12 -33.10
CA PRO A 340 10.11 9.79 -34.36
C PRO A 340 8.59 9.55 -34.23
N GLU A 341 8.15 8.89 -33.17
CA GLU A 341 6.71 8.67 -32.90
C GLU A 341 6.00 10.01 -32.62
N VAL A 342 6.66 10.93 -31.89
CA VAL A 342 6.15 12.29 -31.67
C VAL A 342 6.05 13.06 -32.99
N VAL A 343 7.01 12.90 -33.93
CA VAL A 343 6.94 13.50 -35.27
C VAL A 343 5.70 13.03 -36.01
N ASP A 344 5.43 11.74 -36.01
CA ASP A 344 4.26 11.17 -36.70
C ASP A 344 2.95 11.64 -36.06
N PHE A 345 2.90 11.67 -34.74
CA PHE A 345 1.76 12.18 -33.97
C PHE A 345 1.51 13.67 -34.24
N TYR A 346 2.56 14.49 -34.27
CA TYR A 346 2.46 15.91 -34.58
C TYR A 346 1.93 16.14 -36.00
N LYS A 347 2.51 15.46 -37.01
CA LYS A 347 2.06 15.56 -38.41
C LYS A 347 0.58 15.21 -38.57
N SER A 348 0.13 14.18 -37.88
CA SER A 348 -1.26 13.68 -37.95
C SER A 348 -2.28 14.60 -37.26
N ASN A 349 -1.84 15.43 -36.30
CA ASN A 349 -2.74 16.22 -35.45
C ASN A 349 -2.49 17.74 -35.54
N LYS A 350 -1.51 18.20 -36.33
CA LYS A 350 -1.21 19.63 -36.52
C LYS A 350 -2.42 20.42 -37.02
N GLU A 351 -3.15 19.86 -37.97
CA GLU A 351 -4.38 20.46 -38.55
C GLU A 351 -5.52 20.50 -37.50
N LYS A 352 -5.47 19.66 -36.48
CA LYS A 352 -6.39 19.67 -35.34
C LYS A 352 -5.96 20.64 -34.23
N GLY A 353 -4.89 21.39 -34.46
CA GLY A 353 -4.36 22.37 -33.51
C GLY A 353 -3.45 21.79 -32.44
N LEU A 354 -2.73 20.70 -32.71
CA LEU A 354 -1.66 20.24 -31.85
C LEU A 354 -0.38 21.03 -32.08
N GLU A 355 0.21 21.58 -31.02
CA GLU A 355 1.59 22.10 -31.02
C GLU A 355 2.46 21.23 -30.08
N VAL A 356 3.74 21.14 -30.38
CA VAL A 356 4.73 20.45 -29.53
C VAL A 356 5.72 21.47 -29.00
N VAL A 357 5.95 21.45 -27.70
CA VAL A 357 6.96 22.21 -26.97
C VAL A 357 7.97 21.25 -26.42
N ALA A 358 9.06 21.01 -27.14
CA ALA A 358 10.12 20.11 -26.74
C ALA A 358 11.25 20.88 -26.06
N ILE A 359 11.46 20.59 -24.77
CA ILE A 359 12.46 21.28 -23.93
C ILE A 359 13.58 20.30 -23.61
N THR A 360 14.83 20.69 -23.96
CA THR A 360 15.97 19.88 -23.54
C THR A 360 16.25 20.05 -22.04
N VAL A 361 16.51 18.92 -21.37
CA VAL A 361 16.95 18.91 -19.97
C VAL A 361 18.48 19.01 -19.82
N GLU A 362 19.20 19.01 -20.93
CA GLU A 362 20.65 19.17 -20.95
C GLU A 362 21.08 20.58 -20.52
N THR A 363 22.20 20.64 -19.80
CA THR A 363 22.86 21.90 -19.47
C THR A 363 23.89 22.29 -20.55
N GLU A 364 24.50 21.29 -21.21
CA GLU A 364 25.43 21.43 -22.29
C GLU A 364 24.71 21.25 -23.64
N LEU A 365 24.46 22.31 -24.35
CA LEU A 365 23.56 22.34 -25.51
C LEU A 365 24.16 21.83 -26.83
N ASN A 366 25.40 21.33 -26.85
CA ASN A 366 26.07 20.97 -28.10
C ASN A 366 25.41 19.75 -28.78
N GLU A 367 25.12 18.68 -28.00
CA GLU A 367 24.47 17.50 -28.56
C GLU A 367 23.05 17.80 -29.02
N TRP A 368 22.31 18.58 -28.25
CA TRP A 368 20.99 19.04 -28.61
C TRP A 368 21.01 19.85 -29.96
N ARG A 369 21.94 20.79 -30.11
CA ARG A 369 22.08 21.57 -31.38
C ARG A 369 22.47 20.71 -32.57
N ASN A 370 23.34 19.70 -32.36
CA ASN A 370 23.71 18.75 -33.38
C ASN A 370 22.52 17.90 -33.81
N TYR A 371 21.76 17.37 -32.82
CA TYR A 371 20.55 16.59 -33.10
C TYR A 371 19.53 17.40 -33.92
N LEU A 372 19.29 18.69 -33.58
CA LEU A 372 18.36 19.54 -34.32
C LEU A 372 18.84 19.87 -35.77
N LYS A 373 20.15 19.84 -36.05
CA LYS A 373 20.68 20.00 -37.42
C LYS A 373 20.47 18.76 -38.27
N GLU A 374 20.52 17.59 -37.65
CA GLU A 374 20.38 16.29 -38.32
C GLU A 374 18.91 15.87 -38.50
N HIS A 375 18.00 16.41 -37.69
CA HIS A 375 16.59 16.04 -37.67
C HIS A 375 15.71 17.27 -37.78
N ASP A 376 14.83 17.28 -38.78
CA ASP A 376 13.86 18.38 -38.99
C ASP A 376 12.67 18.23 -38.00
N LEU A 377 12.83 18.84 -36.84
CA LEU A 377 11.78 18.89 -35.81
C LEU A 377 11.00 20.20 -35.94
N ALA A 378 9.88 20.16 -36.67
CA ALA A 378 9.09 21.32 -37.11
C ALA A 378 8.25 22.01 -36.04
N TRP A 379 8.54 21.77 -34.76
CA TRP A 379 7.85 22.32 -33.59
C TRP A 379 8.75 23.25 -32.76
N ILE A 380 8.26 23.73 -31.62
CA ILE A 380 9.04 24.59 -30.71
C ILE A 380 10.09 23.75 -30.00
N ASN A 381 11.35 23.95 -30.33
CA ASN A 381 12.49 23.31 -29.68
C ASN A 381 13.17 24.32 -28.76
N GLY A 382 13.04 24.15 -27.46
CA GLY A 382 13.49 25.09 -26.46
C GLY A 382 14.52 24.55 -25.49
N PHE A 383 15.20 25.47 -24.85
CA PHE A 383 16.10 25.21 -23.72
C PHE A 383 15.95 26.29 -22.65
N ASP A 384 16.36 25.97 -21.44
CA ASP A 384 16.32 26.88 -20.31
C ASP A 384 17.65 27.64 -20.21
N ASN A 385 17.59 28.98 -20.34
CA ASN A 385 18.75 29.84 -20.15
C ASN A 385 18.87 30.43 -18.77
N ASP A 386 17.81 30.33 -17.99
CA ASP A 386 17.71 31.06 -16.75
C ASP A 386 17.60 30.04 -15.59
N PHE A 387 18.73 29.75 -14.99
CA PHE A 387 18.79 28.96 -13.74
C PHE A 387 18.17 29.71 -12.54
N SER A 388 17.47 30.82 -12.78
CA SER A 388 16.72 31.55 -11.79
C SER A 388 15.31 30.92 -11.58
N LYS A 389 14.58 31.46 -10.66
CA LYS A 389 13.42 30.92 -9.93
C LYS A 389 12.17 30.47 -10.73
N GLN A 390 12.15 30.52 -12.07
CA GLN A 390 10.97 30.14 -12.89
C GLN A 390 11.31 29.10 -13.97
N THR A 391 12.22 28.23 -13.70
CA THR A 391 12.60 27.17 -14.63
C THR A 391 11.64 25.99 -14.52
N PHE A 392 11.45 25.25 -15.62
CA PHE A 392 10.68 24.00 -15.59
C PHE A 392 11.19 23.02 -14.52
N ARG A 393 12.50 23.03 -14.19
CA ARG A 393 13.14 22.16 -13.21
C ARG A 393 12.61 22.32 -11.78
N HIS A 394 12.06 23.50 -11.48
CA HIS A 394 11.47 23.78 -10.18
C HIS A 394 10.05 23.21 -10.03
N TYR A 395 9.32 23.14 -11.13
CA TYR A 395 7.89 22.78 -11.10
C TYR A 395 7.59 21.39 -11.64
N TYR A 396 8.46 20.82 -12.49
CA TYR A 396 8.17 19.57 -13.17
C TYR A 396 9.07 18.45 -12.67
N TYR A 397 8.43 17.39 -12.14
CA TYR A 397 9.13 16.17 -11.76
C TYR A 397 9.52 15.37 -13.00
N ILE A 398 10.82 15.38 -13.32
CA ILE A 398 11.37 14.73 -14.51
C ILE A 398 12.40 13.67 -14.07
N PRO A 399 11.94 12.53 -13.53
CA PRO A 399 12.84 11.49 -13.03
C PRO A 399 13.56 10.74 -14.16
N THR A 400 13.01 10.78 -15.37
CA THR A 400 13.53 10.10 -16.57
C THR A 400 13.18 10.90 -17.82
N THR A 401 13.95 10.71 -18.89
CA THR A 401 13.65 11.26 -20.20
C THR A 401 13.32 10.16 -21.20
N PRO A 402 12.35 10.37 -22.12
CA PRO A 402 11.48 11.55 -22.20
C PRO A 402 10.39 11.56 -21.13
N THR A 403 10.02 12.74 -20.61
CA THR A 403 8.81 12.98 -19.82
C THR A 403 7.87 13.82 -20.66
N THR A 404 6.60 13.42 -20.76
CA THR A 404 5.62 14.05 -21.66
C THR A 404 4.34 14.43 -20.93
N LEU A 405 3.76 15.59 -21.29
CA LEU A 405 2.46 16.06 -20.80
C LEU A 405 1.63 16.57 -21.98
N LEU A 406 0.39 16.10 -22.12
CA LEU A 406 -0.58 16.67 -23.04
C LEU A 406 -1.45 17.68 -22.29
N LEU A 407 -1.54 18.89 -22.83
CA LEU A 407 -2.30 20.01 -22.25
C LEU A 407 -3.41 20.43 -23.20
N ASP A 408 -4.51 20.94 -22.66
CA ASP A 408 -5.55 21.64 -23.41
C ASP A 408 -5.20 23.13 -23.68
N ALA A 409 -6.13 23.86 -24.28
CA ALA A 409 -5.96 25.28 -24.58
C ALA A 409 -5.74 26.16 -23.34
N SER A 410 -6.31 25.79 -22.20
CA SER A 410 -6.15 26.46 -20.90
C SER A 410 -4.88 26.02 -20.14
N LYS A 411 -4.11 25.14 -20.75
CA LYS A 411 -2.93 24.46 -20.18
C LYS A 411 -3.28 23.52 -19.02
N THR A 412 -4.50 23.00 -19.00
CA THR A 412 -4.85 21.91 -18.09
C THR A 412 -4.16 20.62 -18.53
N ILE A 413 -3.56 19.89 -17.61
CA ILE A 413 -2.90 18.62 -17.88
C ILE A 413 -3.96 17.55 -18.11
N LEU A 414 -4.08 17.07 -19.35
CA LEU A 414 -5.01 16.01 -19.75
C LEU A 414 -4.43 14.63 -19.51
N ALA A 415 -3.15 14.46 -19.80
CA ALA A 415 -2.46 13.18 -19.70
C ALA A 415 -0.96 13.35 -19.53
N LYS A 416 -0.28 12.33 -18.95
CA LYS A 416 1.17 12.32 -18.72
C LYS A 416 1.78 10.97 -19.05
N ASN A 417 3.00 11.01 -19.61
CA ASN A 417 3.88 9.83 -19.75
C ASN A 417 3.23 8.63 -20.44
N LEU A 418 2.31 8.89 -21.38
CA LEU A 418 1.70 7.86 -22.21
C LEU A 418 2.60 7.54 -23.43
N LYS A 419 2.39 6.38 -24.02
CA LYS A 419 2.88 6.14 -25.38
C LYS A 419 2.22 7.11 -26.33
N THR A 420 2.94 7.54 -27.35
CA THR A 420 2.47 8.58 -28.27
C THR A 420 1.12 8.24 -28.90
N ALA A 421 0.88 6.98 -29.24
CA ALA A 421 -0.39 6.51 -29.79
C ALA A 421 -1.58 6.69 -28.82
N ASP A 422 -1.36 6.59 -27.52
CA ASP A 422 -2.42 6.68 -26.51
C ASP A 422 -2.91 8.12 -26.30
N TYR A 423 -2.12 9.13 -26.68
CA TYR A 423 -2.56 10.53 -26.67
C TYR A 423 -3.63 10.84 -27.73
N GLN A 424 -3.76 10.00 -28.76
CA GLN A 424 -4.70 10.22 -29.86
C GLN A 424 -6.15 10.27 -29.39
N GLN A 425 -6.51 9.48 -28.39
CA GLN A 425 -7.86 9.49 -27.82
C GLN A 425 -8.23 10.87 -27.26
N PHE A 426 -7.32 11.53 -26.52
CA PHE A 426 -7.56 12.84 -25.93
C PHE A 426 -7.73 13.95 -26.97
N VAL A 427 -7.01 13.87 -28.10
CA VAL A 427 -7.15 14.82 -29.20
C VAL A 427 -8.45 14.61 -29.99
N ASN A 428 -8.97 13.36 -30.00
CA ASN A 428 -10.19 13.03 -30.73
C ASN A 428 -11.46 13.26 -29.89
N GLU A 429 -11.39 13.23 -28.56
CA GLU A 429 -12.56 13.33 -27.64
C GLU A 429 -12.97 14.78 -27.36
N GLN A 430 -12.16 15.76 -27.74
CA GLN A 430 -12.53 17.16 -27.59
C GLN A 430 -13.16 17.68 -28.88
N PRO A 431 -14.30 18.38 -28.80
CA PRO A 431 -15.04 18.87 -29.95
C PRO A 431 -14.31 19.99 -30.73
#